data_aebcca567c34a628c51c2fac9861d814
#
_entry.id   aebcca567c34a628c51c2fac9861d814
#
_cell.length_a   1.000
_cell.length_b   1.000
_cell.length_c   1.000
_cell.angle_alpha   90.00
_cell.angle_beta   90.00
_cell.angle_gamma   90.00
#
_symmetry.space_group_name_H-M   'P 1'
#
loop_
_entity.id
_entity.type
_entity.pdbx_description
1 polymer ?
#
loop_
_entity_poly.entity_id
_entity_poly.type
_entity_poly.pdbx_seq_one_letter_code
_entity_poly.pdbx_strand_id
1 'polypeptide(L)'
;PDKGYLLAFHPNLLSQTSLKSHIQNYTFFQYRKEEALHLSQRETSKITCCLENIEDELHHPIDTHSNTILSKHIELFLDYCTRYYERQFITRENKNKAILKTAEKILDDYIASGRLQSGKIPTPYHIAGKLHLSAAYFNDLLKFETGKTWEEYVQFKQLEKAKHLLQKNDNSPIAVAKQLGYPNVQYFSLIFKKVTGCTPNDYRHSQN
;
A
#
# COMPACT_ATOMS: atom_id res chain seq x y z
N PRO A 1 27.56 10.12 -21.25
CA PRO A 1 26.84 10.56 -20.07
C PRO A 1 25.35 10.56 -20.41
N ASP A 2 24.57 9.79 -19.64
CA ASP A 2 23.13 9.75 -19.81
C ASP A 2 22.59 11.16 -19.53
N LYS A 3 21.89 11.73 -20.49
CA LYS A 3 21.19 13.00 -20.32
C LYS A 3 19.90 12.72 -19.56
N GLY A 4 19.64 13.48 -18.50
CA GLY A 4 18.44 13.36 -17.70
C GLY A 4 18.06 14.69 -17.06
N TYR A 5 16.86 14.75 -16.50
CA TYR A 5 16.37 15.88 -15.72
C TYR A 5 16.43 15.55 -14.23
N LEU A 6 16.73 16.56 -13.42
CA LEU A 6 16.58 16.53 -11.98
C LEU A 6 15.56 17.61 -11.60
N LEU A 7 14.37 17.22 -11.15
CA LEU A 7 13.40 18.15 -10.59
C LEU A 7 13.58 18.27 -9.08
N ALA A 8 13.98 19.44 -8.62
CA ALA A 8 14.11 19.76 -7.20
C ALA A 8 13.38 21.07 -6.91
N PHE A 9 12.63 21.12 -5.81
CA PHE A 9 11.92 22.33 -5.40
C PHE A 9 11.90 22.46 -3.87
N HIS A 10 11.89 23.71 -3.41
CA HIS A 10 11.81 23.98 -1.98
C HIS A 10 10.33 23.91 -1.51
N PRO A 11 10.03 23.38 -0.32
CA PRO A 11 8.65 23.27 0.20
C PRO A 11 7.85 24.60 0.23
N ASN A 12 8.57 25.74 0.32
CA ASN A 12 7.93 27.06 0.29
C ASN A 12 7.21 27.36 -1.04
N LEU A 13 7.64 26.76 -2.15
CA LEU A 13 6.94 26.85 -3.44
C LEU A 13 5.49 26.39 -3.33
N LEU A 14 5.25 25.40 -2.47
CA LEU A 14 3.92 24.81 -2.29
C LEU A 14 3.05 25.55 -1.27
N SER A 15 3.58 26.55 -0.53
CA SER A 15 2.99 27.14 0.69
C SER A 15 1.62 27.71 0.46
N GLN A 16 1.05 27.99 -0.54
CA GLN A 16 -0.31 28.52 -0.78
C GLN A 16 -1.02 27.79 -1.92
N THR A 17 -0.59 26.56 -2.19
CA THR A 17 -1.08 25.76 -3.32
C THR A 17 -1.84 24.52 -2.85
N SER A 18 -2.71 23.98 -3.70
CA SER A 18 -3.42 22.72 -3.45
C SER A 18 -2.46 21.55 -3.24
N LEU A 19 -1.34 21.54 -3.95
CA LEU A 19 -0.37 20.45 -3.90
C LEU A 19 0.22 20.24 -2.49
N LYS A 20 0.34 21.32 -1.68
CA LYS A 20 0.83 21.21 -0.30
C LYS A 20 0.01 20.23 0.54
N SER A 21 -1.30 20.20 0.37
CA SER A 21 -2.20 19.37 1.18
C SER A 21 -2.15 17.90 0.82
N HIS A 22 -1.70 17.54 -0.37
CA HIS A 22 -1.70 16.16 -0.84
C HIS A 22 -0.38 15.65 -1.44
N ILE A 23 0.70 16.42 -1.34
CA ILE A 23 2.03 15.97 -1.78
C ILE A 23 2.44 14.64 -1.14
N GLN A 24 1.98 14.36 0.08
CA GLN A 24 2.25 13.11 0.79
C GLN A 24 1.54 11.90 0.19
N ASN A 25 0.54 12.10 -0.67
CA ASN A 25 -0.18 11.02 -1.34
C ASN A 25 0.64 10.40 -2.48
N TYR A 26 1.69 11.10 -2.94
CA TYR A 26 2.63 10.57 -3.93
C TYR A 26 3.66 9.67 -3.25
N THR A 27 3.24 8.45 -2.95
CA THR A 27 3.97 7.45 -2.16
C THR A 27 5.27 6.99 -2.81
N PHE A 28 5.37 7.10 -4.15
CA PHE A 28 6.54 6.72 -4.93
C PHE A 28 7.82 7.51 -4.62
N PHE A 29 7.73 8.65 -3.94
CA PHE A 29 8.91 9.32 -3.40
C PHE A 29 9.68 8.48 -2.37
N GLN A 30 9.02 7.47 -1.79
CA GLN A 30 9.60 6.54 -0.82
C GLN A 30 10.03 5.21 -1.45
N TYR A 31 9.88 5.07 -2.77
CA TYR A 31 10.27 3.86 -3.48
C TYR A 31 11.78 3.75 -3.60
N ARG A 32 12.27 2.53 -3.77
CA ARG A 32 13.67 2.29 -4.06
C ARG A 32 13.94 2.46 -5.55
N LYS A 33 15.21 2.66 -5.92
CA LYS A 33 15.61 2.79 -7.33
C LYS A 33 15.26 1.55 -8.17
N GLU A 34 15.23 0.36 -7.55
CA GLU A 34 14.86 -0.90 -8.19
C GLU A 34 13.35 -0.98 -8.50
N GLU A 35 12.56 -0.12 -7.84
CA GLU A 35 11.11 0.03 -8.02
C GLU A 35 10.77 1.16 -8.97
N ALA A 36 11.77 1.70 -9.68
CA ALA A 36 11.62 2.84 -10.56
C ALA A 36 10.54 2.61 -11.64
N LEU A 37 9.93 3.71 -12.03
CA LEU A 37 8.94 3.73 -13.10
C LEU A 37 9.63 3.48 -14.46
N HIS A 38 9.10 2.53 -15.20
CA HIS A 38 9.51 2.26 -16.58
C HIS A 38 8.50 2.88 -17.54
N LEU A 39 8.96 3.84 -18.31
CA LEU A 39 8.14 4.60 -19.24
C LEU A 39 8.24 4.01 -20.66
N SER A 40 7.12 3.97 -21.35
CA SER A 40 7.11 3.82 -22.81
C SER A 40 7.59 5.10 -23.49
N GLN A 41 7.94 5.03 -24.76
CA GLN A 41 8.36 6.21 -25.53
C GLN A 41 7.31 7.35 -25.50
N ARG A 42 6.02 7.01 -25.62
CA ARG A 42 4.92 7.99 -25.54
C ARG A 42 4.82 8.63 -24.14
N GLU A 43 4.99 7.84 -23.09
CA GLU A 43 4.98 8.34 -21.70
C GLU A 43 6.19 9.21 -21.41
N THR A 44 7.37 8.81 -21.90
CA THR A 44 8.59 9.62 -21.83
C THR A 44 8.37 10.99 -22.46
N SER A 45 7.84 11.04 -23.69
CA SER A 45 7.56 12.32 -24.36
C SER A 45 6.59 13.19 -23.55
N LYS A 46 5.60 12.58 -22.89
CA LYS A 46 4.63 13.32 -22.05
C LYS A 46 5.29 13.88 -20.78
N ILE A 47 6.11 13.08 -20.12
CA ILE A 47 6.88 13.49 -18.92
C ILE A 47 7.89 14.60 -19.28
N THR A 48 8.60 14.45 -20.40
CA THR A 48 9.55 15.47 -20.88
C THR A 48 8.83 16.79 -21.14
N CYS A 49 7.67 16.78 -21.80
CA CYS A 49 6.88 17.99 -22.02
C CYS A 49 6.45 18.68 -20.70
N CYS A 50 6.12 17.91 -19.66
CA CYS A 50 5.84 18.50 -18.33
C CYS A 50 7.07 19.18 -17.73
N LEU A 51 8.25 18.59 -17.88
CA LEU A 51 9.51 19.16 -17.38
C LEU A 51 9.91 20.40 -18.18
N GLU A 52 9.75 20.40 -19.50
CA GLU A 52 9.98 21.54 -20.37
C GLU A 52 9.06 22.71 -19.99
N ASN A 53 7.78 22.48 -19.73
CA ASN A 53 6.87 23.52 -19.26
C ASN A 53 7.29 24.13 -17.90
N ILE A 54 7.87 23.32 -17.00
CA ILE A 54 8.43 23.82 -15.74
C ILE A 54 9.67 24.67 -16.02
N GLU A 55 10.53 24.23 -16.91
CA GLU A 55 11.74 24.94 -17.31
C GLU A 55 11.41 26.28 -17.99
N ASP A 56 10.42 26.30 -18.88
CA ASP A 56 9.95 27.52 -19.55
C ASP A 56 9.41 28.54 -18.53
N GLU A 57 8.63 28.10 -17.55
CA GLU A 57 8.12 29.00 -16.50
C GLU A 57 9.24 29.54 -15.60
N LEU A 58 10.29 28.76 -15.35
CA LEU A 58 11.46 29.22 -14.60
C LEU A 58 12.26 30.30 -15.34
N HIS A 59 12.17 30.38 -16.66
CA HIS A 59 12.79 31.42 -17.47
C HIS A 59 11.87 32.67 -17.64
N HIS A 60 10.60 32.56 -17.25
CA HIS A 60 9.68 33.70 -17.25
C HIS A 60 10.01 34.67 -16.10
N PRO A 61 9.86 35.99 -16.28
CA PRO A 61 9.98 36.94 -15.16
C PRO A 61 9.01 36.60 -14.02
N ILE A 62 9.53 36.58 -12.80
CA ILE A 62 8.73 36.21 -11.61
C ILE A 62 7.59 37.21 -11.40
N ASP A 63 6.36 36.72 -11.31
CA ASP A 63 5.17 37.48 -11.02
C ASP A 63 4.31 36.82 -9.91
N THR A 64 3.12 37.37 -9.66
CA THR A 64 2.19 36.86 -8.64
C THR A 64 1.59 35.50 -8.96
N HIS A 65 1.72 35.01 -10.19
CA HIS A 65 1.17 33.75 -10.67
C HIS A 65 2.21 32.64 -10.76
N SER A 66 3.51 32.98 -10.83
CA SER A 66 4.61 32.03 -11.06
C SER A 66 4.59 30.82 -10.11
N ASN A 67 4.40 31.05 -8.78
CA ASN A 67 4.31 29.95 -7.82
C ASN A 67 3.13 29.02 -8.07
N THR A 68 1.99 29.56 -8.48
CA THR A 68 0.78 28.79 -8.78
C THR A 68 0.97 27.98 -10.05
N ILE A 69 1.53 28.57 -11.09
CA ILE A 69 1.78 27.92 -12.38
C ILE A 69 2.78 26.78 -12.18
N LEU A 70 3.95 27.05 -11.55
CA LEU A 70 4.94 26.02 -11.25
C LEU A 70 4.36 24.87 -10.45
N SER A 71 3.58 25.18 -9.40
CA SER A 71 2.93 24.17 -8.58
C SER A 71 1.99 23.28 -9.39
N LYS A 72 1.23 23.85 -10.34
CA LYS A 72 0.30 23.11 -11.21
C LYS A 72 1.04 22.23 -12.22
N HIS A 73 2.14 22.68 -12.77
CA HIS A 73 2.98 21.87 -13.65
C HIS A 73 3.61 20.69 -12.88
N ILE A 74 4.11 20.93 -11.65
CA ILE A 74 4.62 19.87 -10.78
C ILE A 74 3.52 18.87 -10.43
N GLU A 75 2.32 19.34 -10.03
CA GLU A 75 1.19 18.48 -9.72
C GLU A 75 0.82 17.59 -10.91
N LEU A 76 0.71 18.16 -12.11
CA LEU A 76 0.41 17.41 -13.34
C LEU A 76 1.49 16.35 -13.65
N PHE A 77 2.77 16.71 -13.48
CA PHE A 77 3.87 15.76 -13.63
C PHE A 77 3.75 14.58 -12.65
N LEU A 78 3.45 14.84 -11.37
CA LEU A 78 3.29 13.81 -10.34
C LEU A 78 2.06 12.93 -10.59
N ASP A 79 0.96 13.51 -11.08
CA ASP A 79 -0.24 12.77 -11.48
C ASP A 79 0.02 11.82 -12.65
N TYR A 80 0.81 12.25 -13.65
CA TYR A 80 1.26 11.34 -14.71
C TYR A 80 2.12 10.20 -14.16
N CYS A 81 3.04 10.48 -13.23
CA CYS A 81 3.83 9.44 -12.60
C CYS A 81 2.94 8.42 -11.87
N THR A 82 1.95 8.89 -11.11
CA THR A 82 0.96 8.01 -10.45
C THR A 82 0.25 7.10 -11.44
N ARG A 83 -0.32 7.68 -12.51
CA ARG A 83 -0.99 6.92 -13.58
C ARG A 83 -0.09 5.85 -14.20
N TYR A 84 1.18 6.18 -14.41
CA TYR A 84 2.11 5.26 -15.05
C TYR A 84 2.60 4.17 -14.10
N TYR A 85 2.66 4.42 -12.79
CA TYR A 85 2.86 3.38 -11.78
C TYR A 85 1.68 2.42 -11.72
N GLU A 86 0.43 2.92 -11.75
CA GLU A 86 -0.77 2.07 -11.81
C GLU A 86 -0.75 1.19 -13.07
N ARG A 87 -0.46 1.76 -14.24
CA ARG A 87 -0.27 0.97 -15.47
C ARG A 87 0.85 -0.07 -15.30
N GLN A 88 1.96 0.27 -14.63
CA GLN A 88 3.07 -0.65 -14.37
C GLN A 88 2.64 -1.81 -13.46
N PHE A 89 1.79 -1.59 -12.49
CA PHE A 89 1.19 -2.66 -11.70
C PHE A 89 0.34 -3.59 -12.58
N ILE A 90 -0.50 -3.06 -13.46
CA ILE A 90 -1.28 -3.88 -14.40
C ILE A 90 -0.36 -4.76 -15.27
N THR A 91 0.66 -4.16 -15.88
CA THR A 91 1.54 -4.87 -16.83
C THR A 91 2.48 -5.89 -16.17
N ARG A 92 2.66 -5.83 -14.85
CA ARG A 92 3.49 -6.73 -14.04
C ARG A 92 2.68 -7.74 -13.23
N GLU A 93 1.45 -8.02 -13.61
CA GLU A 93 0.50 -8.87 -12.88
C GLU A 93 1.11 -10.18 -12.37
N ASN A 94 1.82 -10.94 -13.21
CA ASN A 94 2.44 -12.20 -12.80
C ASN A 94 3.51 -12.01 -11.72
N LYS A 95 4.34 -10.96 -11.84
CA LYS A 95 5.36 -10.61 -10.85
C LYS A 95 4.71 -10.18 -9.54
N ASN A 96 3.69 -9.37 -9.63
CA ASN A 96 2.93 -8.86 -8.48
C ASN A 96 2.27 -9.99 -7.71
N LYS A 97 1.59 -10.90 -8.40
CA LYS A 97 1.00 -12.12 -7.79
C LYS A 97 2.03 -12.99 -7.10
N ALA A 98 3.23 -13.15 -7.68
CA ALA A 98 4.31 -13.90 -7.04
C ALA A 98 4.81 -13.21 -5.76
N ILE A 99 4.95 -11.88 -5.76
CA ILE A 99 5.31 -11.10 -4.58
C ILE A 99 4.25 -11.28 -3.49
N LEU A 100 2.97 -11.10 -3.83
CA LEU A 100 1.88 -11.23 -2.86
C LEU A 100 1.77 -12.65 -2.30
N LYS A 101 1.93 -13.68 -3.13
CA LYS A 101 1.96 -15.08 -2.66
C LYS A 101 3.10 -15.32 -1.66
N THR A 102 4.26 -14.71 -1.89
CA THR A 102 5.38 -14.80 -0.95
C THR A 102 5.09 -14.03 0.34
N ALA A 103 4.51 -12.83 0.25
CA ALA A 103 4.07 -12.05 1.40
C ALA A 103 3.04 -12.80 2.24
N GLU A 104 2.08 -13.43 1.59
CA GLU A 104 1.05 -14.27 2.20
C GLU A 104 1.67 -15.43 2.98
N LYS A 105 2.61 -16.15 2.37
CA LYS A 105 3.32 -17.23 3.05
C LYS A 105 4.06 -16.74 4.30
N ILE A 106 4.75 -15.59 4.22
CA ILE A 106 5.45 -15.00 5.36
C ILE A 106 4.46 -14.66 6.48
N LEU A 107 3.28 -14.12 6.14
CA LEU A 107 2.23 -13.81 7.09
C LEU A 107 1.62 -15.09 7.71
N ASP A 108 1.35 -16.11 6.90
CA ASP A 108 0.83 -17.40 7.38
C ASP A 108 1.81 -18.09 8.33
N ASP A 109 3.11 -18.08 8.01
CA ASP A 109 4.17 -18.59 8.88
C ASP A 109 4.24 -17.78 10.20
N TYR A 110 4.04 -16.47 10.12
CA TYR A 110 3.99 -15.62 11.30
C TYR A 110 2.79 -15.95 12.20
N ILE A 111 1.61 -16.14 11.61
CA ILE A 111 0.39 -16.56 12.32
C ILE A 111 0.58 -17.95 12.93
N ALA A 112 1.14 -18.89 12.18
CA ALA A 112 1.38 -20.26 12.65
C ALA A 112 2.39 -20.34 13.80
N SER A 113 3.36 -19.42 13.84
CA SER A 113 4.38 -19.36 14.92
C SER A 113 3.83 -18.94 16.29
N GLY A 114 2.54 -18.56 16.39
CA GLY A 114 1.92 -18.10 17.61
C GLY A 114 2.33 -16.70 18.08
N ARG A 115 3.12 -15.98 17.29
CA ARG A 115 3.59 -14.61 17.66
C ARG A 115 2.47 -13.60 17.80
N LEU A 116 1.34 -13.82 17.15
CA LEU A 116 0.15 -12.98 17.31
C LEU A 116 -0.40 -12.97 18.74
N GLN A 117 -0.17 -14.03 19.52
CA GLN A 117 -0.62 -14.10 20.93
C GLN A 117 -0.05 -12.97 21.80
N SER A 118 1.09 -12.40 21.42
CA SER A 118 1.66 -11.22 22.08
C SER A 118 1.01 -9.89 21.64
N GLY A 119 -0.03 -9.93 20.82
CA GLY A 119 -0.69 -8.74 20.24
C GLY A 119 0.14 -7.99 19.19
N LYS A 120 1.28 -8.54 18.79
CA LYS A 120 2.15 -7.89 17.79
C LYS A 120 1.79 -8.38 16.38
N ILE A 121 1.30 -7.47 15.56
CA ILE A 121 1.08 -7.69 14.13
C ILE A 121 2.37 -7.35 13.38
N PRO A 122 2.79 -8.16 12.39
CA PRO A 122 3.96 -7.81 11.57
C PRO A 122 3.68 -6.51 10.81
N THR A 123 4.63 -5.60 10.82
CA THR A 123 4.49 -4.33 10.10
C THR A 123 4.69 -4.51 8.59
N PRO A 124 4.14 -3.64 7.74
CA PRO A 124 4.43 -3.65 6.30
C PRO A 124 5.94 -3.59 6.02
N TYR A 125 6.67 -2.81 6.82
CA TYR A 125 8.13 -2.69 6.74
C TYR A 125 8.85 -4.04 6.92
N HIS A 126 8.39 -4.86 7.88
CA HIS A 126 8.97 -6.19 8.13
C HIS A 126 8.77 -7.14 6.94
N ILE A 127 7.57 -7.13 6.35
CA ILE A 127 7.24 -7.98 5.19
C ILE A 127 7.99 -7.49 3.95
N ALA A 128 7.92 -6.19 3.67
CA ALA A 128 8.60 -5.57 2.52
C ALA A 128 10.13 -5.80 2.58
N GLY A 129 10.73 -5.70 3.77
CA GLY A 129 12.14 -5.98 3.97
C GLY A 129 12.55 -7.40 3.56
N LYS A 130 11.72 -8.40 3.88
CA LYS A 130 11.94 -9.80 3.45
C LYS A 130 11.75 -10.02 1.94
N LEU A 131 10.99 -9.14 1.29
CA LEU A 131 10.74 -9.15 -0.15
C LEU A 131 11.73 -8.28 -0.92
N HIS A 132 12.66 -7.63 -0.23
CA HIS A 132 13.58 -6.64 -0.79
C HIS A 132 12.86 -5.45 -1.44
N LEU A 133 11.70 -5.06 -0.90
CA LEU A 133 10.89 -3.93 -1.35
C LEU A 133 10.89 -2.80 -0.32
N SER A 134 10.55 -1.58 -0.77
CA SER A 134 10.16 -0.51 0.13
C SER A 134 8.78 -0.79 0.73
N ALA A 135 8.51 -0.29 1.94
CA ALA A 135 7.21 -0.45 2.56
C ALA A 135 6.11 0.29 1.78
N ALA A 136 6.44 1.43 1.19
CA ALA A 136 5.52 2.21 0.36
C ALA A 136 5.11 1.43 -0.90
N TYR A 137 6.08 0.92 -1.67
CA TYR A 137 5.78 0.11 -2.86
C TYR A 137 4.96 -1.13 -2.54
N PHE A 138 5.31 -1.83 -1.44
CA PHE A 138 4.56 -3.02 -1.01
C PHE A 138 3.11 -2.68 -0.63
N ASN A 139 2.88 -1.58 0.11
CA ASN A 139 1.53 -1.15 0.47
C ASN A 139 0.69 -0.78 -0.76
N ASP A 140 1.27 -0.05 -1.71
CA ASP A 140 0.58 0.35 -2.93
C ASP A 140 0.27 -0.86 -3.81
N LEU A 141 1.21 -1.78 -3.94
CA LEU A 141 1.00 -3.05 -4.63
C LEU A 141 -0.12 -3.88 -3.98
N LEU A 142 -0.10 -4.02 -2.66
CA LEU A 142 -1.12 -4.76 -1.91
C LEU A 142 -2.50 -4.13 -2.11
N LYS A 143 -2.58 -2.82 -1.96
CA LYS A 143 -3.83 -2.07 -2.14
C LYS A 143 -4.34 -2.16 -3.58
N PHE A 144 -3.46 -2.08 -4.57
CA PHE A 144 -3.81 -2.23 -5.98
C PHE A 144 -4.40 -3.62 -6.27
N GLU A 145 -3.75 -4.68 -5.82
CA GLU A 145 -4.14 -6.05 -6.14
C GLU A 145 -5.32 -6.58 -5.30
N THR A 146 -5.49 -6.09 -4.06
CA THR A 146 -6.47 -6.63 -3.12
C THR A 146 -7.57 -5.65 -2.71
N GLY A 147 -7.40 -4.37 -3.00
CA GLY A 147 -8.25 -3.28 -2.53
C GLY A 147 -8.14 -3.01 -1.01
N LYS A 148 -7.18 -3.64 -0.30
CA LYS A 148 -7.07 -3.59 1.17
C LYS A 148 -5.78 -2.89 1.61
N THR A 149 -5.84 -2.20 2.73
CA THR A 149 -4.63 -1.81 3.48
C THR A 149 -3.98 -3.04 4.09
N TRP A 150 -2.74 -2.90 4.58
CA TRP A 150 -2.06 -4.01 5.25
C TRP A 150 -2.81 -4.51 6.49
N GLU A 151 -3.33 -3.60 7.29
CA GLU A 151 -4.10 -3.90 8.50
C GLU A 151 -5.38 -4.69 8.17
N GLU A 152 -6.11 -4.25 7.16
CA GLU A 152 -7.32 -4.94 6.67
C GLU A 152 -6.98 -6.32 6.09
N TYR A 153 -5.85 -6.45 5.41
CA TYR A 153 -5.40 -7.71 4.85
C TYR A 153 -5.01 -8.71 5.94
N VAL A 154 -4.27 -8.27 6.96
CA VAL A 154 -3.94 -9.11 8.12
C VAL A 154 -5.20 -9.54 8.86
N GLN A 155 -6.14 -8.62 9.09
CA GLN A 155 -7.43 -8.95 9.73
C GLN A 155 -8.22 -9.98 8.92
N PHE A 156 -8.25 -9.82 7.60
CA PHE A 156 -8.88 -10.80 6.70
C PHE A 156 -8.24 -12.19 6.86
N LYS A 157 -6.92 -12.28 6.86
CA LYS A 157 -6.18 -13.55 7.05
C LYS A 157 -6.39 -14.17 8.45
N GLN A 158 -6.43 -13.33 9.49
CA GLN A 158 -6.78 -13.79 10.84
C GLN A 158 -8.19 -14.41 10.89
N LEU A 159 -9.17 -13.79 10.21
CA LEU A 159 -10.53 -14.31 10.15
C LEU A 159 -10.64 -15.61 9.35
N GLU A 160 -9.94 -15.73 8.22
CA GLU A 160 -9.87 -16.98 7.47
C GLU A 160 -9.27 -18.11 8.33
N LYS A 161 -8.19 -17.81 9.06
CA LYS A 161 -7.58 -18.77 9.99
C LYS A 161 -8.54 -19.12 11.14
N ALA A 162 -9.31 -18.14 11.65
CA ALA A 162 -10.30 -18.36 12.69
C ALA A 162 -11.38 -19.35 12.24
N LYS A 163 -11.90 -19.22 11.01
CA LYS A 163 -12.87 -20.16 10.45
C LYS A 163 -12.33 -21.59 10.46
N HIS A 164 -11.09 -21.79 9.99
CA HIS A 164 -10.47 -23.11 10.00
C HIS A 164 -10.25 -23.68 11.41
N LEU A 165 -9.87 -22.82 12.37
CA LEU A 165 -9.65 -23.25 13.75
C LEU A 165 -10.97 -23.61 14.46
N LEU A 166 -12.06 -22.86 14.19
CA LEU A 166 -13.37 -23.12 14.77
C LEU A 166 -14.04 -24.39 14.23
N GLN A 167 -13.70 -24.79 13.00
CA GLN A 167 -14.19 -26.07 12.42
C GLN A 167 -13.56 -27.29 13.07
N LYS A 168 -12.42 -27.12 13.76
CA LYS A 168 -11.83 -28.19 14.57
C LYS A 168 -12.49 -28.20 15.95
N ASN A 169 -13.24 -29.22 16.26
CA ASN A 169 -14.10 -29.34 17.45
C ASN A 169 -13.43 -29.04 18.82
N ASP A 170 -12.11 -29.08 18.90
CA ASP A 170 -11.36 -28.88 20.13
C ASP A 170 -11.10 -27.41 20.48
N ASN A 171 -11.39 -26.46 19.57
CA ASN A 171 -11.05 -25.05 19.79
C ASN A 171 -12.26 -24.23 20.24
N SER A 172 -12.19 -23.70 21.46
CA SER A 172 -13.16 -22.70 21.91
C SER A 172 -12.93 -21.33 21.26
N PRO A 173 -13.97 -20.50 21.08
CA PRO A 173 -13.79 -19.12 20.57
C PRO A 173 -12.80 -18.28 21.39
N ILE A 174 -12.71 -18.53 22.70
CA ILE A 174 -11.74 -17.86 23.58
C ILE A 174 -10.31 -18.27 23.22
N ALA A 175 -10.07 -19.57 23.01
CA ALA A 175 -8.76 -20.07 22.61
C ALA A 175 -8.34 -19.54 21.23
N VAL A 176 -9.27 -19.53 20.27
CA VAL A 176 -9.04 -18.99 18.92
C VAL A 176 -8.72 -17.49 18.96
N ALA A 177 -9.49 -16.70 19.71
CA ALA A 177 -9.24 -15.26 19.87
C ALA A 177 -7.82 -15.01 20.42
N LYS A 178 -7.45 -15.73 21.49
CA LYS A 178 -6.10 -15.63 22.09
C LYS A 178 -5.00 -16.05 21.12
N GLN A 179 -5.19 -17.18 20.44
CA GLN A 179 -4.20 -17.70 19.47
C GLN A 179 -3.96 -16.74 18.32
N LEU A 180 -4.99 -16.02 17.87
CA LEU A 180 -4.91 -15.08 16.76
C LEU A 180 -4.60 -13.64 17.19
N GLY A 181 -4.32 -13.39 18.50
CA GLY A 181 -3.87 -12.11 19.00
C GLY A 181 -4.95 -11.05 19.15
N TYR A 182 -6.22 -11.45 19.21
CA TYR A 182 -7.29 -10.50 19.51
C TYR A 182 -7.23 -10.06 20.98
N PRO A 183 -7.51 -8.78 21.28
CA PRO A 183 -7.43 -8.24 22.64
C PRO A 183 -8.31 -9.01 23.64
N ASN A 184 -9.48 -9.43 23.20
CA ASN A 184 -10.44 -10.23 23.96
C ASN A 184 -11.42 -10.95 23.03
N VAL A 185 -12.17 -11.92 23.58
CA VAL A 185 -13.13 -12.73 22.81
C VAL A 185 -14.34 -11.91 22.37
N GLN A 186 -14.71 -10.85 23.10
CA GLN A 186 -15.84 -9.99 22.76
C GLN A 186 -15.54 -9.22 21.46
N TYR A 187 -14.37 -8.61 21.38
CA TYR A 187 -13.90 -7.91 20.17
C TYR A 187 -13.78 -8.89 18.99
N PHE A 188 -13.20 -10.06 19.20
CA PHE A 188 -13.13 -11.10 18.17
C PHE A 188 -14.54 -11.48 17.68
N SER A 189 -15.49 -11.75 18.59
CA SER A 189 -16.86 -12.14 18.24
C SER A 189 -17.59 -11.07 17.44
N LEU A 190 -17.38 -9.79 17.80
CA LEU A 190 -17.97 -8.66 17.09
C LEU A 190 -17.43 -8.57 15.64
N ILE A 191 -16.13 -8.63 15.47
CA ILE A 191 -15.49 -8.58 14.14
C ILE A 191 -15.88 -9.81 13.31
N PHE A 192 -15.83 -11.00 13.90
CA PHE A 192 -16.20 -12.25 13.24
C PHE A 192 -17.65 -12.19 12.74
N LYS A 193 -18.60 -11.80 13.61
CA LYS A 193 -20.00 -11.65 13.25
C LYS A 193 -20.24 -10.60 12.17
N LYS A 194 -19.52 -9.46 12.24
CA LYS A 194 -19.61 -8.41 11.22
C LYS A 194 -19.24 -8.92 9.81
N VAL A 195 -18.26 -9.82 9.72
CA VAL A 195 -17.74 -10.32 8.44
C VAL A 195 -18.46 -11.58 7.97
N THR A 196 -18.83 -12.49 8.90
CA THR A 196 -19.41 -13.80 8.56
C THR A 196 -20.94 -13.87 8.69
N GLY A 197 -21.54 -12.87 9.35
CA GLY A 197 -22.99 -12.84 9.62
C GLY A 197 -23.43 -13.60 10.87
N CYS A 198 -22.58 -14.46 11.45
CA CYS A 198 -22.89 -15.28 12.63
C CYS A 198 -21.80 -15.19 13.70
N THR A 199 -22.15 -15.57 14.95
CA THR A 199 -21.13 -15.58 16.01
C THR A 199 -20.15 -16.73 15.83
N PRO A 200 -18.92 -16.66 16.42
CA PRO A 200 -17.98 -17.78 16.40
C PRO A 200 -18.54 -19.08 16.96
N ASN A 201 -19.43 -19.01 17.97
CA ASN A 201 -20.12 -20.17 18.50
C ASN A 201 -21.12 -20.77 17.50
N ASP A 202 -21.97 -19.94 16.89
CA ASP A 202 -22.92 -20.38 15.88
C ASP A 202 -22.20 -21.01 14.69
N TYR A 203 -21.11 -20.37 14.23
CA TYR A 203 -20.28 -20.87 13.13
C TYR A 203 -19.70 -22.26 13.45
N ARG A 204 -19.22 -22.47 14.67
CA ARG A 204 -18.70 -23.75 15.13
C ARG A 204 -19.77 -24.84 15.11
N HIS A 205 -21.02 -24.53 15.50
CA HIS A 205 -22.13 -25.50 15.57
C HIS A 205 -22.80 -25.73 14.20
N SER A 206 -22.76 -24.78 13.29
CA SER A 206 -23.37 -24.89 11.95
C SER A 206 -22.60 -25.79 10.97
N GLN A 207 -21.39 -26.18 11.31
CA GLN A 207 -20.52 -27.02 10.47
C GLN A 207 -20.46 -28.49 10.97
N ASN A 208 -21.19 -28.80 12.07
CA ASN A 208 -21.42 -30.15 12.56
C ASN A 208 -22.82 -30.60 12.18
#